data_100349789c89c4079d8b2018c454af61
#
_entry.id   100349789c89c4079d8b2018c454af61
#
_cell.length_a   1.000
_cell.length_b   1.000
_cell.length_c   1.000
_cell.angle_alpha   90.00
_cell.angle_beta   90.00
_cell.angle_gamma   90.00
#
_symmetry.space_group_name_H-M   'P 1'
#
loop_
_entity.id
_entity.type
_entity.pdbx_description
1 polymer ?
#
loop_
_entity_poly.entity_id
_entity_poly.type
_entity_poly.pdbx_seq_one_letter_code
_entity_poly.pdbx_strand_id
1 'polypeptide(L)'
;MRGIQVYLADANYDGPIAMSSTTSQIMVTRVAKSRVSEFFNELNGPGIYFLLIGSDSVYVGQTGLDTLQKRIMNTHSGNIDSLWHTVVGFKFTNTTISSNELQYIENAMCEYAHANYAACLTTNPAKTKCNAQYRNQHYHLNSGQIHSCNQYIKDIKFYLSIFPNGIFPNAQQNLANPSGANKELFYFKNPSRDVDGKAEILINCGHTKARQAILKAGSKISTSVSNSFGGYQNVINHRQQLEIAGKIVNRILQVDIPFSSQSGAGQFLNGTSFNGNANWKTVNVDKPLKSLL
;
A
#
# COMPACT_ATOMS: atom_id res chain seq x y z
N MET A 1 -13.02 23.69 13.86
CA MET A 1 -11.62 23.22 13.99
C MET A 1 -11.66 21.81 14.55
N ARG A 2 -10.99 20.83 13.91
CA ARG A 2 -10.88 19.45 14.43
C ARG A 2 -9.59 19.34 15.21
N GLY A 3 -9.68 19.12 16.53
CA GLY A 3 -8.52 18.73 17.33
C GLY A 3 -8.25 17.23 17.16
N ILE A 4 -6.98 16.86 16.90
CA ILE A 4 -6.54 15.46 16.84
C ILE A 4 -5.54 15.25 17.96
N GLN A 5 -5.74 14.19 18.71
CA GLN A 5 -4.75 13.67 19.65
C GLN A 5 -3.94 12.59 18.93
N VAL A 6 -2.62 12.70 18.98
CA VAL A 6 -1.68 11.75 18.39
C VAL A 6 -0.84 11.16 19.52
N TYR A 7 -0.86 9.84 19.62
CA TYR A 7 0.00 9.08 20.52
C TYR A 7 1.07 8.36 19.70
N LEU A 8 2.33 8.62 20.02
CA LEU A 8 3.49 8.00 19.40
C LEU A 8 4.13 7.05 20.42
N ALA A 9 3.96 5.74 20.24
CA ALA A 9 4.45 4.74 21.20
C ALA A 9 5.98 4.76 21.35
N ASP A 10 6.70 4.98 20.25
CA ASP A 10 8.17 5.00 20.23
C ASP A 10 8.73 6.43 20.10
N ALA A 11 7.95 7.45 20.45
CA ALA A 11 8.30 8.87 20.34
C ALA A 11 8.73 9.31 18.92
N ASN A 12 8.37 8.57 17.88
CA ASN A 12 8.63 8.91 16.49
C ASN A 12 7.46 8.55 15.57
N TYR A 13 7.37 9.19 14.39
CA TYR A 13 6.28 8.99 13.43
C TYR A 13 6.40 7.71 12.58
N ASP A 14 7.52 7.02 12.59
CA ASP A 14 7.71 5.77 11.84
C ASP A 14 7.33 4.54 12.68
N GLY A 15 7.27 4.71 14.01
CA GLY A 15 6.77 3.72 14.97
C GLY A 15 5.25 3.60 14.99
N PRO A 16 4.71 2.86 15.98
CA PRO A 16 3.27 2.76 16.17
C PRO A 16 2.64 4.11 16.52
N ILE A 17 1.52 4.39 15.86
CA ILE A 17 0.75 5.64 16.04
C ILE A 17 -0.68 5.29 16.37
N ALA A 18 -1.24 5.89 17.40
CA ALA A 18 -2.68 5.93 17.64
C ALA A 18 -3.19 7.36 17.53
N MET A 19 -4.30 7.55 16.81
CA MET A 19 -4.92 8.86 16.63
C MET A 19 -6.40 8.80 16.98
N SER A 20 -6.88 9.84 17.64
CA SER A 20 -8.30 10.03 17.94
C SER A 20 -8.68 11.50 17.82
N SER A 21 -9.98 11.77 17.75
CA SER A 21 -10.52 13.13 17.79
C SER A 21 -11.81 13.13 18.59
N THR A 22 -12.06 14.19 19.32
CA THR A 22 -13.30 14.38 20.09
C THR A 22 -14.53 14.53 19.19
N THR A 23 -14.34 14.84 17.92
CA THR A 23 -15.40 15.05 16.92
C THR A 23 -15.57 13.89 15.94
N SER A 24 -14.74 12.85 16.04
CA SER A 24 -14.81 11.66 15.17
C SER A 24 -15.14 10.42 15.99
N GLN A 25 -15.98 9.58 15.45
CA GLN A 25 -16.30 8.26 16.03
C GLN A 25 -15.33 7.17 15.54
N ILE A 26 -14.12 7.57 15.14
CA ILE A 26 -13.06 6.67 14.67
C ILE A 26 -11.81 6.87 15.50
N MET A 27 -11.24 5.76 15.95
CA MET A 27 -9.87 5.68 16.46
C MET A 27 -9.01 5.00 15.40
N VAL A 28 -7.85 5.58 15.12
CA VAL A 28 -6.93 5.06 14.10
C VAL A 28 -5.68 4.53 14.77
N THR A 29 -5.23 3.36 14.35
CA THR A 29 -3.99 2.75 14.85
C THR A 29 -3.17 2.26 13.67
N ARG A 30 -1.92 2.75 13.56
CA ARG A 30 -0.92 2.20 12.64
C ARG A 30 0.13 1.44 13.45
N VAL A 31 0.32 0.17 13.14
CA VAL A 31 1.26 -0.68 13.87
C VAL A 31 1.88 -1.75 12.97
N ALA A 32 3.16 -2.06 13.20
CA ALA A 32 3.85 -3.16 12.52
C ALA A 32 3.23 -4.52 12.89
N LYS A 33 3.25 -5.45 11.94
CA LYS A 33 2.69 -6.82 12.11
C LYS A 33 3.16 -7.50 13.38
N SER A 34 4.44 -7.42 13.68
CA SER A 34 5.07 -8.02 14.86
C SER A 34 4.58 -7.48 16.21
N ARG A 35 3.95 -6.29 16.18
CA ARG A 35 3.53 -5.58 17.39
C ARG A 35 2.00 -5.45 17.54
N VAL A 36 1.22 -6.07 16.65
CA VAL A 36 -0.27 -5.96 16.69
C VAL A 36 -0.84 -6.37 18.05
N SER A 37 -0.25 -7.37 18.71
CA SER A 37 -0.68 -7.83 20.05
C SER A 37 -0.51 -6.77 21.14
N GLU A 38 0.42 -5.83 21.01
CA GLU A 38 0.63 -4.74 21.97
C GLU A 38 -0.50 -3.69 21.94
N PHE A 39 -1.26 -3.62 20.84
CA PHE A 39 -2.31 -2.65 20.59
C PHE A 39 -3.72 -3.28 20.65
N PHE A 40 -3.90 -4.22 21.57
CA PHE A 40 -5.16 -4.94 21.73
C PHE A 40 -6.36 -4.01 21.94
N ASN A 41 -6.26 -3.05 22.84
CA ASN A 41 -7.36 -2.16 23.20
C ASN A 41 -7.74 -1.22 22.04
N GLU A 42 -6.73 -0.73 21.32
CA GLU A 42 -6.88 0.16 20.18
C GLU A 42 -7.53 -0.55 18.99
N LEU A 43 -7.33 -1.86 18.85
CA LEU A 43 -7.84 -2.70 17.76
C LEU A 43 -9.04 -3.57 18.19
N ASN A 44 -9.49 -3.48 19.44
CA ASN A 44 -10.64 -4.25 19.94
C ASN A 44 -11.97 -3.55 19.63
N GLY A 45 -12.49 -3.79 18.45
CA GLY A 45 -13.78 -3.24 18.00
C GLY A 45 -14.00 -3.42 16.50
N PRO A 46 -15.23 -3.13 16.02
CA PRO A 46 -15.54 -3.21 14.60
C PRO A 46 -14.80 -2.10 13.82
N GLY A 47 -14.50 -2.37 12.55
CA GLY A 47 -13.83 -1.36 11.74
C GLY A 47 -13.35 -1.82 10.36
N ILE A 48 -12.61 -0.93 9.75
CA ILE A 48 -11.93 -1.11 8.46
C ILE A 48 -10.41 -1.15 8.71
N TYR A 49 -9.70 -1.93 7.93
CA TYR A 49 -8.24 -1.97 8.01
C TYR A 49 -7.58 -2.00 6.64
N PHE A 50 -6.38 -1.42 6.60
CA PHE A 50 -5.47 -1.47 5.46
C PHE A 50 -4.24 -2.27 5.88
N LEU A 51 -3.96 -3.37 5.22
CA LEU A 51 -2.69 -4.09 5.35
C LEU A 51 -1.74 -3.51 4.30
N LEU A 52 -0.63 -2.96 4.76
CA LEU A 52 0.38 -2.35 3.89
C LEU A 52 1.34 -3.42 3.38
N ILE A 53 1.54 -3.44 2.08
CA ILE A 53 2.31 -4.46 1.36
C ILE A 53 3.40 -3.75 0.55
N GLY A 54 4.66 -4.05 0.86
CA GLY A 54 5.76 -3.32 0.26
C GLY A 54 5.72 -1.83 0.61
N SER A 55 5.97 -0.97 -0.38
CA SER A 55 6.05 0.49 -0.19
C SER A 55 4.82 1.25 -0.69
N ASP A 56 3.90 0.62 -1.40
CA ASP A 56 2.92 1.31 -2.22
C ASP A 56 1.60 0.56 -2.44
N SER A 57 1.51 -0.68 -1.99
CA SER A 57 0.36 -1.55 -2.21
C SER A 57 -0.39 -1.83 -0.92
N VAL A 58 -1.70 -2.00 -1.01
CA VAL A 58 -2.56 -2.25 0.16
C VAL A 58 -3.56 -3.38 -0.09
N TYR A 59 -3.92 -4.06 0.99
CA TYR A 59 -5.15 -4.83 1.05
C TYR A 59 -6.12 -4.12 1.97
N VAL A 60 -7.36 -3.93 1.54
CA VAL A 60 -8.44 -3.33 2.33
C VAL A 60 -9.39 -4.42 2.79
N GLY A 61 -9.74 -4.41 4.06
CA GLY A 61 -10.69 -5.35 4.64
C GLY A 61 -11.54 -4.74 5.75
N GLN A 62 -12.56 -5.49 6.17
CA GLN A 62 -13.45 -5.12 7.26
C GLN A 62 -13.62 -6.29 8.25
N THR A 63 -14.13 -6.01 9.44
CA THR A 63 -14.18 -6.97 10.54
C THR A 63 -15.34 -7.96 10.45
N GLY A 64 -16.44 -7.61 9.77
CA GLY A 64 -17.70 -8.36 9.91
C GLY A 64 -18.26 -8.25 11.32
N LEU A 65 -18.50 -9.40 11.96
CA LEU A 65 -18.98 -9.49 13.34
C LEU A 65 -17.82 -9.60 14.37
N ASP A 66 -16.57 -9.60 13.90
CA ASP A 66 -15.38 -9.71 14.74
C ASP A 66 -14.81 -8.33 15.12
N THR A 67 -13.68 -8.35 15.82
CA THR A 67 -12.86 -7.16 16.08
C THR A 67 -11.76 -7.03 15.05
N LEU A 68 -11.21 -5.81 14.89
CA LEU A 68 -10.04 -5.56 14.03
C LEU A 68 -8.90 -6.51 14.40
N GLN A 69 -8.57 -6.64 15.68
CA GLN A 69 -7.49 -7.50 16.11
C GLN A 69 -7.67 -8.95 15.66
N LYS A 70 -8.83 -9.56 15.95
CA LYS A 70 -9.12 -10.94 15.54
C LYS A 70 -9.02 -11.09 14.02
N ARG A 71 -9.58 -10.13 13.29
CA ARG A 71 -9.61 -10.20 11.83
C ARG A 71 -8.24 -10.04 11.21
N ILE A 72 -7.40 -9.15 11.76
CA ILE A 72 -6.03 -8.91 11.30
C ILE A 72 -5.12 -10.12 11.60
N MET A 73 -5.31 -10.74 12.77
CA MET A 73 -4.51 -11.91 13.20
C MET A 73 -4.96 -13.23 12.55
N ASN A 74 -6.19 -13.29 12.02
CA ASN A 74 -6.67 -14.46 11.30
C ASN A 74 -5.98 -14.56 9.93
N THR A 75 -5.75 -15.80 9.50
CA THR A 75 -5.17 -16.08 8.19
C THR A 75 -6.06 -15.53 7.07
N HIS A 76 -5.52 -14.66 6.26
CA HIS A 76 -6.18 -14.15 5.06
C HIS A 76 -5.97 -15.16 3.93
N SER A 77 -7.03 -15.42 3.15
CA SER A 77 -6.94 -16.32 2.00
C SER A 77 -5.89 -15.87 1.00
N GLY A 78 -5.01 -16.78 0.60
CA GLY A 78 -3.93 -16.53 -0.34
C GLY A 78 -2.62 -16.05 0.33
N ASN A 79 -1.66 -15.61 -0.49
CA ASN A 79 -0.32 -15.22 -0.04
C ASN A 79 -0.24 -13.86 0.68
N ILE A 80 -1.37 -13.24 1.03
CA ILE A 80 -1.41 -11.88 1.62
C ILE A 80 -0.76 -11.88 3.00
N ASP A 81 -0.95 -12.94 3.80
CA ASP A 81 -0.39 -13.02 5.16
C ASP A 81 1.14 -12.94 5.19
N SER A 82 1.81 -13.46 4.17
CA SER A 82 3.27 -13.38 4.06
C SER A 82 3.77 -12.03 3.53
N LEU A 83 2.90 -11.21 2.95
CA LEU A 83 3.29 -10.00 2.21
C LEU A 83 3.15 -8.72 3.02
N TRP A 84 2.16 -8.64 3.93
CA TRP A 84 1.93 -7.41 4.67
C TRP A 84 2.87 -7.28 5.88
N HIS A 85 3.27 -6.05 6.18
CA HIS A 85 4.21 -5.72 7.26
C HIS A 85 3.65 -4.73 8.30
N THR A 86 2.67 -3.94 7.92
CA THR A 86 2.06 -2.90 8.77
C THR A 86 0.57 -2.88 8.54
N VAL A 87 -0.20 -2.63 9.58
CA VAL A 87 -1.64 -2.40 9.49
C VAL A 87 -1.97 -0.97 9.90
N VAL A 88 -2.95 -0.37 9.20
CA VAL A 88 -3.66 0.82 9.62
C VAL A 88 -5.11 0.42 9.90
N GLY A 89 -5.47 0.34 11.16
CA GLY A 89 -6.81 -0.01 11.63
C GLY A 89 -7.62 1.25 11.95
N PHE A 90 -8.86 1.28 11.50
CA PHE A 90 -9.86 2.31 11.77
C PHE A 90 -10.96 1.69 12.60
N LYS A 91 -10.82 1.76 13.94
CA LYS A 91 -11.83 1.25 14.86
C LYS A 91 -12.98 2.24 15.00
N PHE A 92 -14.20 1.76 14.80
CA PHE A 92 -15.40 2.54 15.08
C PHE A 92 -15.75 2.45 16.57
N THR A 93 -16.01 3.58 17.19
CA THR A 93 -16.46 3.63 18.59
C THR A 93 -17.93 3.24 18.71
N ASN A 94 -18.72 3.36 17.63
CA ASN A 94 -20.07 2.83 17.55
C ASN A 94 -20.03 1.32 17.31
N THR A 95 -20.41 0.54 18.33
CA THR A 95 -20.43 -0.93 18.28
C THR A 95 -21.68 -1.50 17.61
N THR A 96 -22.66 -0.67 17.25
CA THR A 96 -23.91 -1.10 16.60
C THR A 96 -23.87 -1.04 15.08
N ILE A 97 -22.71 -0.76 14.49
CA ILE A 97 -22.53 -0.75 13.03
C ILE A 97 -22.81 -2.15 12.45
N SER A 98 -23.67 -2.21 11.46
CA SER A 98 -24.06 -3.46 10.80
C SER A 98 -23.00 -3.96 9.80
N SER A 99 -23.06 -5.24 9.47
CA SER A 99 -22.20 -5.84 8.44
C SER A 99 -22.37 -5.16 7.06
N ASN A 100 -23.60 -4.77 6.70
CA ASN A 100 -23.86 -4.06 5.44
C ASN A 100 -23.23 -2.67 5.42
N GLU A 101 -23.27 -1.95 6.54
CA GLU A 101 -22.59 -0.66 6.66
C GLU A 101 -21.05 -0.80 6.56
N LEU A 102 -20.48 -1.81 7.22
CA LEU A 102 -19.05 -2.12 7.10
C LEU A 102 -18.66 -2.45 5.66
N GLN A 103 -19.45 -3.26 4.96
CA GLN A 103 -19.20 -3.59 3.54
C GLN A 103 -19.32 -2.36 2.63
N TYR A 104 -20.29 -1.48 2.91
CA TYR A 104 -20.45 -0.22 2.19
C TYR A 104 -19.20 0.67 2.32
N ILE A 105 -18.68 0.80 3.55
CA ILE A 105 -17.49 1.60 3.82
C ILE A 105 -16.24 0.94 3.22
N GLU A 106 -16.08 -0.38 3.39
CA GLU A 106 -14.97 -1.14 2.81
C GLU A 106 -14.90 -0.97 1.28
N ASN A 107 -16.06 -1.06 0.61
CA ASN A 107 -16.13 -0.85 -0.83
C ASN A 107 -15.66 0.57 -1.24
N ALA A 108 -16.07 1.61 -0.48
CA ALA A 108 -15.60 2.97 -0.71
C ALA A 108 -14.08 3.14 -0.46
N MET A 109 -13.54 2.39 0.50
CA MET A 109 -12.11 2.42 0.80
C MET A 109 -11.29 1.63 -0.23
N CYS A 110 -11.84 0.56 -0.81
CA CYS A 110 -11.23 -0.11 -1.97
C CYS A 110 -11.14 0.83 -3.18
N GLU A 111 -12.22 1.58 -3.47
CA GLU A 111 -12.21 2.61 -4.52
C GLU A 111 -11.13 3.67 -4.27
N TYR A 112 -11.07 4.17 -3.03
CA TYR A 112 -10.03 5.12 -2.63
C TYR A 112 -8.62 4.52 -2.79
N ALA A 113 -8.43 3.28 -2.38
CA ALA A 113 -7.14 2.61 -2.48
C ALA A 113 -6.70 2.40 -3.93
N HIS A 114 -7.61 2.02 -4.84
CA HIS A 114 -7.32 1.91 -6.27
C HIS A 114 -6.91 3.25 -6.90
N ALA A 115 -7.42 4.37 -6.39
CA ALA A 115 -7.10 5.70 -6.91
C ALA A 115 -5.79 6.28 -6.34
N ASN A 116 -5.33 5.81 -5.18
CA ASN A 116 -4.25 6.47 -4.43
C ASN A 116 -3.00 5.60 -4.20
N TYR A 117 -3.08 4.28 -4.40
CA TYR A 117 -1.96 3.35 -4.18
C TYR A 117 -1.66 2.56 -5.46
N ALA A 118 -0.44 2.02 -5.58
CA ALA A 118 -0.01 1.32 -6.78
C ALA A 118 -0.83 0.05 -7.07
N ALA A 119 -1.28 -0.66 -6.01
CA ALA A 119 -2.23 -1.75 -6.13
C ALA A 119 -3.11 -1.88 -4.88
N CYS A 120 -4.38 -2.20 -5.11
CA CYS A 120 -5.28 -2.71 -4.07
C CYS A 120 -5.52 -4.20 -4.31
N LEU A 121 -5.02 -5.04 -3.41
CA LEU A 121 -4.99 -6.51 -3.58
C LEU A 121 -6.26 -7.20 -3.05
N THR A 122 -7.36 -6.49 -2.91
CA THR A 122 -8.61 -7.14 -2.51
C THR A 122 -9.07 -8.14 -3.58
N THR A 123 -9.36 -9.37 -3.16
CA THR A 123 -9.77 -10.47 -4.06
C THR A 123 -11.28 -10.52 -4.30
N ASN A 124 -12.07 -9.69 -3.62
CA ASN A 124 -13.53 -9.74 -3.77
C ASN A 124 -13.97 -9.04 -5.08
N PRO A 125 -14.51 -9.78 -6.07
CA PRO A 125 -14.94 -9.21 -7.34
C PRO A 125 -16.02 -8.13 -7.23
N ALA A 126 -16.85 -8.19 -6.19
CA ALA A 126 -17.87 -7.17 -5.90
C ALA A 126 -17.24 -5.81 -5.55
N LYS A 127 -16.00 -5.81 -5.03
CA LYS A 127 -15.26 -4.61 -4.65
C LYS A 127 -14.56 -3.93 -5.83
N THR A 128 -14.48 -4.55 -6.99
CA THR A 128 -13.96 -3.93 -8.22
C THR A 128 -14.97 -3.03 -8.92
N LYS A 129 -16.27 -3.15 -8.59
CA LYS A 129 -17.34 -2.27 -9.10
C LYS A 129 -17.64 -1.15 -8.10
N CYS A 130 -16.65 -0.30 -7.87
CA CYS A 130 -16.66 0.64 -6.78
C CYS A 130 -17.10 2.04 -7.20
N ASN A 131 -18.40 2.31 -7.29
CA ASN A 131 -18.91 3.67 -7.33
C ASN A 131 -20.05 3.88 -6.32
N ALA A 132 -20.34 5.12 -5.99
CA ALA A 132 -21.36 5.47 -5.00
C ALA A 132 -22.74 4.91 -5.37
N GLN A 133 -23.09 4.92 -6.66
CA GLN A 133 -24.38 4.39 -7.14
C GLN A 133 -24.47 2.88 -6.90
N TYR A 134 -23.40 2.12 -7.20
CA TYR A 134 -23.37 0.67 -6.94
C TYR A 134 -23.53 0.37 -5.45
N ARG A 135 -22.82 1.07 -4.57
CA ARG A 135 -22.92 0.89 -3.12
C ARG A 135 -24.35 1.13 -2.62
N ASN A 136 -24.96 2.25 -3.03
CA ASN A 136 -26.30 2.62 -2.60
C ASN A 136 -27.38 1.59 -3.01
N GLN A 137 -27.22 0.99 -4.18
CA GLN A 137 -28.15 -0.04 -4.69
C GLN A 137 -27.88 -1.43 -4.11
N HIS A 138 -26.61 -1.78 -3.90
CA HIS A 138 -26.23 -3.16 -3.55
C HIS A 138 -26.41 -3.47 -2.05
N TYR A 139 -26.11 -2.51 -1.16
CA TYR A 139 -26.10 -2.79 0.28
C TYR A 139 -27.42 -2.50 1.00
N HIS A 140 -28.46 -2.03 0.30
CA HIS A 140 -29.82 -1.81 0.80
C HIS A 140 -29.89 -1.03 2.13
N LEU A 141 -29.05 0.01 2.26
CA LEU A 141 -29.05 0.88 3.42
C LEU A 141 -30.10 1.98 3.29
N ASN A 142 -30.71 2.38 4.39
CA ASN A 142 -31.58 3.55 4.40
C ASN A 142 -30.76 4.85 4.33
N SER A 143 -31.41 5.98 4.09
CA SER A 143 -30.76 7.27 3.90
C SER A 143 -29.95 7.73 5.13
N GLY A 144 -30.40 7.42 6.34
CA GLY A 144 -29.68 7.73 7.59
C GLY A 144 -28.40 6.91 7.72
N GLN A 145 -28.45 5.62 7.41
CA GLN A 145 -27.28 4.75 7.40
C GLN A 145 -26.26 5.17 6.33
N ILE A 146 -26.71 5.50 5.12
CA ILE A 146 -25.86 6.03 4.06
C ILE A 146 -25.17 7.32 4.51
N HIS A 147 -25.90 8.23 5.17
CA HIS A 147 -25.34 9.46 5.70
C HIS A 147 -24.22 9.17 6.72
N SER A 148 -24.47 8.29 7.68
CA SER A 148 -23.49 7.87 8.68
C SER A 148 -22.25 7.22 8.05
N CYS A 149 -22.45 6.28 7.11
CA CYS A 149 -21.36 5.65 6.37
C CYS A 149 -20.50 6.68 5.62
N ASN A 150 -21.14 7.65 4.95
CA ASN A 150 -20.43 8.70 4.24
C ASN A 150 -19.63 9.62 5.18
N GLN A 151 -20.10 9.81 6.42
CA GLN A 151 -19.31 10.53 7.43
C GLN A 151 -18.07 9.71 7.85
N TYR A 152 -18.22 8.41 8.12
CA TYR A 152 -17.08 7.53 8.38
C TYR A 152 -16.07 7.52 7.23
N ILE A 153 -16.54 7.45 5.98
CA ILE A 153 -15.68 7.51 4.78
C ILE A 153 -14.88 8.81 4.74
N LYS A 154 -15.51 9.96 5.02
CA LYS A 154 -14.83 11.25 5.09
C LYS A 154 -13.77 11.28 6.19
N ASP A 155 -14.10 10.74 7.37
CA ASP A 155 -13.19 10.71 8.50
C ASP A 155 -11.99 9.79 8.23
N ILE A 156 -12.19 8.60 7.65
CA ILE A 156 -11.10 7.70 7.25
C ILE A 156 -10.17 8.39 6.24
N LYS A 157 -10.73 8.99 5.18
CA LYS A 157 -9.94 9.73 4.18
C LYS A 157 -9.16 10.88 4.79
N PHE A 158 -9.75 11.60 5.74
CA PHE A 158 -9.08 12.65 6.48
C PHE A 158 -7.90 12.12 7.30
N TYR A 159 -8.09 11.03 8.06
CA TYR A 159 -6.97 10.42 8.80
C TYR A 159 -5.87 9.90 7.87
N LEU A 160 -6.23 9.29 6.73
CA LEU A 160 -5.25 8.85 5.75
C LEU A 160 -4.40 10.01 5.19
N SER A 161 -4.99 11.21 5.07
CA SER A 161 -4.30 12.40 4.54
C SER A 161 -3.33 13.07 5.51
N ILE A 162 -3.47 12.82 6.82
CA ILE A 162 -2.64 13.48 7.84
C ILE A 162 -1.45 12.63 8.31
N PHE A 163 -1.33 11.39 7.85
CA PHE A 163 -0.13 10.62 8.14
C PHE A 163 1.08 11.29 7.49
N PRO A 164 2.13 11.61 8.26
CA PRO A 164 3.38 12.10 7.71
C PRO A 164 3.93 11.09 6.70
N ASN A 165 4.33 11.55 5.52
CA ASN A 165 4.82 10.69 4.43
C ASN A 165 3.81 9.63 3.92
N GLY A 166 2.50 9.85 4.14
CA GLY A 166 1.45 8.88 3.86
C GLY A 166 1.35 7.77 4.91
N ILE A 167 0.52 6.77 4.65
CA ILE A 167 0.32 5.66 5.59
C ILE A 167 1.49 4.68 5.64
N PHE A 168 2.34 4.66 4.61
CA PHE A 168 3.52 3.81 4.58
C PHE A 168 4.60 4.43 5.47
N PRO A 169 5.11 3.71 6.49
CA PRO A 169 6.28 4.16 7.23
C PRO A 169 7.44 4.32 6.25
N ASN A 170 8.33 5.30 6.50
CA ASN A 170 9.44 5.58 5.60
C ASN A 170 10.14 4.30 5.18
N ALA A 171 10.13 4.02 3.89
CA ALA A 171 10.71 2.81 3.32
C ALA A 171 12.21 2.62 3.67
N GLN A 172 12.88 3.71 4.06
CA GLN A 172 14.29 3.66 4.50
C GLN A 172 14.49 2.99 5.87
N GLN A 173 13.50 2.99 6.78
CA GLN A 173 13.65 2.35 8.09
C GLN A 173 13.14 0.91 8.13
N ASN A 174 12.15 0.55 7.31
CA ASN A 174 11.67 -0.84 7.20
C ASN A 174 12.58 -1.76 6.37
N LEU A 175 13.62 -1.21 5.78
CA LEU A 175 14.76 -1.92 5.22
C LEU A 175 15.81 -2.31 6.29
N ALA A 176 15.49 -2.21 7.59
CA ALA A 176 16.25 -2.90 8.63
C ALA A 176 16.22 -4.38 8.24
N ASN A 177 17.34 -4.82 7.65
CA ASN A 177 17.61 -6.11 7.05
C ASN A 177 16.80 -7.24 7.72
N PRO A 178 15.94 -7.99 7.01
CA PRO A 178 15.64 -9.31 7.46
C PRO A 178 17.02 -9.99 7.59
N SER A 179 17.37 -10.40 8.79
CA SER A 179 18.67 -11.02 9.09
C SER A 179 18.90 -12.15 8.08
N GLY A 180 19.81 -11.95 7.12
CA GLY A 180 20.13 -12.93 6.09
C GLY A 180 19.71 -12.63 4.65
N ALA A 181 18.95 -11.57 4.35
CA ALA A 181 18.65 -11.23 2.97
C ALA A 181 19.81 -10.44 2.32
N ASN A 182 20.44 -11.02 1.31
CA ASN A 182 21.45 -10.32 0.52
C ASN A 182 20.76 -9.35 -0.45
N LYS A 183 21.23 -8.09 -0.49
CA LYS A 183 20.87 -7.11 -1.50
C LYS A 183 21.93 -7.16 -2.62
N GLU A 184 21.48 -7.23 -3.84
CA GLU A 184 22.36 -7.18 -4.99
C GLU A 184 21.90 -6.09 -5.96
N LEU A 185 22.87 -5.45 -6.61
CA LEU A 185 22.63 -4.37 -7.57
C LEU A 185 22.42 -4.96 -8.96
N PHE A 186 21.29 -4.63 -9.56
CA PHE A 186 20.89 -4.99 -10.91
C PHE A 186 20.76 -3.77 -11.78
N TYR A 187 20.88 -3.97 -13.08
CA TYR A 187 20.60 -2.94 -14.07
C TYR A 187 19.59 -3.42 -15.11
N PHE A 188 18.95 -2.47 -15.77
CA PHE A 188 18.11 -2.68 -16.94
C PHE A 188 18.28 -1.53 -17.90
N LYS A 189 18.53 -1.85 -19.18
CA LYS A 189 18.61 -0.87 -20.27
C LYS A 189 17.62 -1.25 -21.39
N ASN A 190 16.95 -0.23 -21.91
CA ASN A 190 16.11 -0.35 -23.09
C ASN A 190 16.33 0.86 -24.01
N PRO A 191 17.27 0.77 -24.97
CA PRO A 191 17.59 1.88 -25.86
C PRO A 191 16.40 2.37 -26.69
N SER A 192 15.49 1.48 -27.11
CA SER A 192 14.32 1.85 -27.92
C SER A 192 13.30 2.73 -27.15
N ARG A 193 13.38 2.74 -25.83
CA ARG A 193 12.54 3.57 -24.95
C ARG A 193 13.33 4.59 -24.15
N ASP A 194 14.60 4.71 -24.44
CA ASP A 194 15.54 5.61 -23.78
C ASP A 194 15.56 5.42 -22.23
N VAL A 195 15.64 4.15 -21.80
CA VAL A 195 15.65 3.72 -20.41
C VAL A 195 17.04 3.25 -20.00
N ASP A 196 17.51 3.73 -18.86
CA ASP A 196 18.71 3.24 -18.17
C ASP A 196 18.45 3.27 -16.66
N GLY A 197 18.36 2.12 -16.04
CA GLY A 197 17.99 2.03 -14.63
C GLY A 197 18.80 1.03 -13.85
N LYS A 198 18.97 1.34 -12.55
CA LYS A 198 19.59 0.47 -11.56
C LYS A 198 18.63 0.22 -10.42
N ALA A 199 18.64 -0.98 -9.87
CA ALA A 199 17.85 -1.35 -8.69
C ALA A 199 18.64 -2.25 -7.76
N GLU A 200 18.55 -1.99 -6.45
CA GLU A 200 18.87 -3.00 -5.45
C GLU A 200 17.69 -3.95 -5.30
N ILE A 201 17.92 -5.25 -5.45
CA ILE A 201 16.88 -6.27 -5.33
C ILE A 201 17.27 -7.25 -4.22
N LEU A 202 16.32 -7.57 -3.34
CA LEU A 202 16.51 -8.56 -2.28
C LEU A 202 16.55 -9.95 -2.90
N ILE A 203 17.68 -10.67 -2.70
CA ILE A 203 17.83 -12.08 -3.01
C ILE A 203 17.78 -12.90 -1.73
N ASN A 204 17.34 -14.17 -1.81
CA ASN A 204 17.21 -15.08 -0.68
C ASN A 204 16.17 -14.69 0.40
N CYS A 205 15.07 -14.05 0.00
CA CYS A 205 13.96 -13.74 0.91
C CYS A 205 12.88 -14.84 0.96
N GLY A 206 13.28 -16.09 0.94
CA GLY A 206 12.36 -17.25 1.05
C GLY A 206 11.53 -17.50 -0.22
N HIS A 207 10.46 -18.28 -0.09
CA HIS A 207 9.67 -18.81 -1.23
C HIS A 207 8.79 -17.79 -1.98
N THR A 208 8.99 -16.48 -1.82
CA THR A 208 8.16 -15.47 -2.50
C THR A 208 8.67 -15.21 -3.92
N LYS A 209 7.78 -15.28 -4.92
CA LYS A 209 8.08 -14.92 -6.31
C LYS A 209 8.30 -13.41 -6.50
N ALA A 210 7.80 -12.58 -5.59
CA ALA A 210 7.94 -11.13 -5.61
C ALA A 210 9.07 -10.72 -4.66
N ARG A 211 10.06 -9.98 -5.18
CA ARG A 211 11.20 -9.46 -4.43
C ARG A 211 11.12 -7.96 -4.37
N GLN A 212 11.31 -7.41 -3.18
CA GLN A 212 11.42 -5.97 -3.04
C GLN A 212 12.59 -5.44 -3.88
N ALA A 213 12.36 -4.29 -4.51
CA ALA A 213 13.35 -3.61 -5.32
C ALA A 213 13.40 -2.13 -4.97
N ILE A 214 14.59 -1.54 -4.95
CA ILE A 214 14.80 -0.10 -4.76
C ILE A 214 15.41 0.44 -6.04
N LEU A 215 14.64 1.18 -6.83
CA LEU A 215 15.20 1.92 -7.97
C LEU A 215 16.10 3.01 -7.45
N LYS A 216 17.32 3.06 -7.96
CA LYS A 216 18.33 3.99 -7.50
C LYS A 216 18.19 5.37 -8.16
N ALA A 217 18.51 6.40 -7.41
CA ALA A 217 18.71 7.74 -7.95
C ALA A 217 19.64 7.72 -9.17
N GLY A 218 19.40 8.60 -10.14
CA GLY A 218 20.09 8.60 -11.43
C GLY A 218 19.49 7.66 -12.48
N SER A 219 18.54 6.80 -12.12
CA SER A 219 17.83 5.97 -13.10
C SER A 219 16.95 6.83 -14.01
N LYS A 220 17.02 6.56 -15.33
CA LYS A 220 16.25 7.26 -16.38
C LYS A 220 15.03 6.45 -16.78
N ILE A 221 13.83 7.01 -16.60
CA ILE A 221 12.57 6.38 -16.95
C ILE A 221 12.22 6.61 -18.43
N SER A 222 11.39 5.72 -19.00
CA SER A 222 10.93 5.82 -20.39
C SER A 222 10.20 7.11 -20.70
N THR A 223 10.27 7.56 -21.96
CA THR A 223 9.57 8.76 -22.46
C THR A 223 8.06 8.65 -22.40
N SER A 224 7.52 7.45 -22.48
CA SER A 224 6.08 7.19 -22.51
C SER A 224 5.72 5.93 -21.74
N VAL A 225 4.46 5.85 -21.32
CA VAL A 225 3.84 4.66 -20.74
C VAL A 225 2.88 4.08 -21.77
N SER A 226 2.99 2.78 -22.04
CA SER A 226 2.10 2.10 -22.99
C SER A 226 0.72 1.90 -22.38
N ASN A 227 -0.34 2.26 -23.11
CA ASN A 227 -1.72 2.06 -22.69
C ASN A 227 -2.21 0.61 -22.81
N SER A 228 -1.40 -0.29 -23.34
CA SER A 228 -1.75 -1.69 -23.60
C SER A 228 -1.50 -2.63 -22.41
N PHE A 229 -0.96 -2.15 -21.27
CA PHE A 229 -0.73 -3.01 -20.11
C PHE A 229 -1.59 -2.60 -18.90
N GLY A 230 -1.99 -3.59 -18.09
CA GLY A 230 -2.95 -3.39 -17.00
C GLY A 230 -2.50 -2.43 -15.88
N GLY A 231 -1.21 -2.10 -15.79
CA GLY A 231 -0.65 -1.13 -14.84
C GLY A 231 -0.53 0.31 -15.34
N TYR A 232 -1.04 0.62 -16.55
CA TYR A 232 -0.85 1.91 -17.23
C TYR A 232 -1.17 3.12 -16.34
N GLN A 233 -2.40 3.19 -15.82
CA GLN A 233 -2.85 4.35 -15.05
C GLN A 233 -2.07 4.50 -13.74
N ASN A 234 -1.75 3.39 -13.08
CA ASN A 234 -0.99 3.42 -11.82
C ASN A 234 0.43 3.96 -12.03
N VAL A 235 1.10 3.54 -13.12
CA VAL A 235 2.44 4.03 -13.45
C VAL A 235 2.41 5.52 -13.79
N ILE A 236 1.42 5.98 -14.56
CA ILE A 236 1.27 7.42 -14.87
C ILE A 236 1.06 8.23 -13.59
N ASN A 237 0.07 7.85 -12.77
CA ASN A 237 -0.24 8.57 -11.54
C ASN A 237 0.98 8.64 -10.61
N HIS A 238 1.69 7.51 -10.44
CA HIS A 238 2.87 7.45 -9.59
C HIS A 238 4.00 8.34 -10.13
N ARG A 239 4.28 8.32 -11.44
CA ARG A 239 5.27 9.22 -12.05
C ARG A 239 4.91 10.69 -11.85
N GLN A 240 3.66 11.08 -12.12
CA GLN A 240 3.18 12.45 -11.93
C GLN A 240 3.34 12.94 -10.48
N GLN A 241 2.99 12.10 -9.50
CA GLN A 241 3.18 12.44 -8.08
C GLN A 241 4.65 12.68 -7.75
N LEU A 242 5.56 11.85 -8.27
CA LEU A 242 7.00 12.00 -8.05
C LEU A 242 7.58 13.21 -8.80
N GLU A 243 7.07 13.55 -9.97
CA GLU A 243 7.45 14.75 -10.73
C GLU A 243 7.01 16.03 -9.98
N ILE A 244 5.76 16.08 -9.51
CA ILE A 244 5.24 17.20 -8.68
C ILE A 244 6.08 17.36 -7.40
N ALA A 245 6.50 16.24 -6.79
CA ALA A 245 7.33 16.25 -5.59
C ALA A 245 8.83 16.56 -5.86
N GLY A 246 9.22 16.82 -7.11
CA GLY A 246 10.62 17.05 -7.50
C GLY A 246 11.53 15.83 -7.39
N LYS A 247 10.96 14.65 -7.20
CA LYS A 247 11.70 13.38 -7.11
C LYS A 247 12.03 12.77 -8.47
N ILE A 248 11.40 13.26 -9.53
CA ILE A 248 11.75 13.01 -10.93
C ILE A 248 11.95 14.37 -11.61
N VAL A 249 13.12 14.56 -12.21
CA VAL A 249 13.45 15.77 -12.98
C VAL A 249 14.02 15.32 -14.34
N ASN A 250 13.47 15.81 -15.43
CA ASN A 250 13.88 15.43 -16.79
C ASN A 250 13.95 13.91 -16.99
N ARG A 251 12.97 13.19 -16.45
CA ARG A 251 12.87 11.71 -16.46
C ARG A 251 13.97 10.98 -15.66
N ILE A 252 14.75 11.67 -14.85
CA ILE A 252 15.78 11.08 -14.00
C ILE A 252 15.31 11.11 -12.55
N LEU A 253 15.40 9.95 -11.86
CA LEU A 253 15.13 9.85 -10.44
C LEU A 253 16.16 10.64 -9.64
N GLN A 254 15.70 11.54 -8.78
CA GLN A 254 16.55 12.33 -7.90
C GLN A 254 16.82 11.64 -6.55
N VAL A 255 15.99 10.66 -6.22
CA VAL A 255 16.04 9.89 -4.96
C VAL A 255 15.80 8.41 -5.25
N ASP A 256 16.19 7.57 -4.31
CA ASP A 256 15.89 6.14 -4.34
C ASP A 256 14.38 5.92 -4.14
N ILE A 257 13.75 5.09 -5.00
CA ILE A 257 12.32 4.80 -4.94
C ILE A 257 12.11 3.31 -4.68
N PRO A 258 11.50 2.94 -3.53
CA PRO A 258 11.21 1.55 -3.20
C PRO A 258 9.97 1.03 -3.96
N PHE A 259 9.99 -0.25 -4.28
CA PHE A 259 8.90 -1.00 -4.91
C PHE A 259 8.69 -2.34 -4.20
N SER A 260 7.44 -2.76 -4.10
CA SER A 260 7.05 -4.05 -3.52
C SER A 260 7.52 -5.26 -4.35
N SER A 261 7.86 -5.03 -5.62
CA SER A 261 8.35 -6.09 -6.51
C SER A 261 9.32 -5.58 -7.56
N GLN A 262 10.26 -6.46 -7.95
CA GLN A 262 11.17 -6.22 -9.05
C GLN A 262 10.46 -6.00 -10.41
N SER A 263 9.29 -6.61 -10.59
CA SER A 263 8.46 -6.40 -11.78
C SER A 263 7.80 -5.02 -11.77
N GLY A 264 7.28 -4.58 -10.60
CA GLY A 264 6.70 -3.25 -10.43
C GLY A 264 7.72 -2.14 -10.67
N ALA A 265 8.94 -2.29 -10.12
CA ALA A 265 10.04 -1.38 -10.38
C ALA A 265 10.38 -1.27 -11.88
N GLY A 266 10.41 -2.42 -12.56
CA GLY A 266 10.67 -2.46 -13.99
C GLY A 266 9.53 -1.89 -14.85
N GLN A 267 8.26 -2.11 -14.47
CA GLN A 267 7.10 -1.49 -15.13
C GLN A 267 7.13 0.03 -14.99
N PHE A 268 7.42 0.52 -13.80
CA PHE A 268 7.58 1.93 -13.55
C PHE A 268 8.71 2.54 -14.40
N LEU A 269 9.88 1.88 -14.44
CA LEU A 269 11.03 2.33 -15.19
C LEU A 269 10.80 2.31 -16.71
N ASN A 270 10.26 1.20 -17.24
CA ASN A 270 10.11 0.95 -18.68
C ASN A 270 8.79 1.46 -19.25
N GLY A 271 7.75 1.66 -18.43
CA GLY A 271 6.43 2.11 -18.87
C GLY A 271 5.67 1.08 -19.70
N THR A 272 5.94 -0.22 -19.53
CA THR A 272 5.22 -1.33 -20.17
C THR A 272 5.24 -2.56 -19.26
N SER A 273 4.57 -3.66 -19.69
CA SER A 273 4.70 -4.96 -19.04
C SER A 273 6.17 -5.35 -18.88
N PHE A 274 6.53 -5.89 -17.71
CA PHE A 274 7.91 -6.19 -17.37
C PHE A 274 8.03 -7.49 -16.59
N ASN A 275 8.87 -8.39 -17.06
CA ASN A 275 9.23 -9.60 -16.33
C ASN A 275 10.51 -9.36 -15.51
N GLY A 276 10.33 -9.11 -14.20
CA GLY A 276 11.44 -8.78 -13.32
C GLY A 276 12.52 -9.85 -13.24
N ASN A 277 12.15 -11.13 -13.32
CA ASN A 277 13.12 -12.23 -13.24
C ASN A 277 13.99 -12.36 -14.48
N ALA A 278 13.45 -11.99 -15.66
CA ALA A 278 14.15 -12.13 -16.92
C ALA A 278 14.94 -10.89 -17.34
N ASN A 279 14.43 -9.71 -16.97
CA ASN A 279 14.92 -8.45 -17.54
C ASN A 279 15.95 -7.72 -16.67
N TRP A 280 15.91 -7.87 -15.34
CA TRP A 280 16.96 -7.37 -14.47
C TRP A 280 18.22 -8.22 -14.58
N LYS A 281 19.36 -7.58 -14.74
CA LYS A 281 20.66 -8.23 -14.92
C LYS A 281 21.66 -7.75 -13.88
N THR A 282 22.53 -8.63 -13.42
CA THR A 282 23.60 -8.29 -12.47
C THR A 282 24.61 -7.36 -13.11
N VAL A 283 25.12 -6.39 -12.35
CA VAL A 283 26.07 -5.39 -12.87
C VAL A 283 27.41 -6.03 -13.27
N ASN A 284 27.85 -7.06 -12.54
CA ASN A 284 29.20 -7.61 -12.70
C ASN A 284 29.32 -8.68 -13.78
N VAL A 285 28.27 -9.44 -14.07
CA VAL A 285 28.37 -10.65 -14.93
C VAL A 285 27.25 -10.73 -15.98
N ASP A 286 26.44 -9.70 -16.13
CA ASP A 286 25.32 -9.61 -17.09
C ASP A 286 24.33 -10.80 -17.03
N LYS A 287 24.22 -11.46 -15.89
CA LYS A 287 23.31 -12.57 -15.68
C LYS A 287 21.92 -12.08 -15.29
N PRO A 288 20.83 -12.68 -15.84
CA PRO A 288 19.49 -12.32 -15.44
C PRO A 288 19.21 -12.73 -14.00
N LEU A 289 18.34 -11.99 -13.29
CA LEU A 289 17.95 -12.26 -11.91
C LEU A 289 17.53 -13.73 -11.69
N LYS A 290 16.85 -14.34 -12.66
CA LYS A 290 16.42 -15.75 -12.60
C LYS A 290 17.56 -16.75 -12.42
N SER A 291 18.80 -16.39 -12.76
CA SER A 291 19.96 -17.31 -12.63
C SER A 291 20.54 -17.31 -11.21
N LEU A 292 20.06 -16.45 -10.33
CA LEU A 292 20.46 -16.35 -8.94
C LEU A 292 19.39 -16.96 -7.99
N LEU A 293 18.36 -17.54 -8.56
CA LEU A 293 17.22 -18.13 -7.87
C LEU A 293 17.31 -19.65 -7.88
#